data_e4f4fb56efe5b9829aed62a70ecb3a00
#
_entry.id   e4f4fb56efe5b9829aed62a70ecb3a00
#
_cell.length_a   1.000
_cell.length_b   1.000
_cell.length_c   1.000
_cell.angle_alpha   90.00
_cell.angle_beta   90.00
_cell.angle_gamma   90.00
#
_symmetry.space_group_name_H-M   'P 1'
#
loop_
_entity.id
_entity.type
_entity.pdbx_description
1 polymer ?
#
loop_
_entity_poly.entity_id
_entity_poly.type
_entity_poly.pdbx_seq_one_letter_code
_entity_poly.pdbx_strand_id
1 'polypeptide(L)'
;MEEQSGAKKRKSNDLYSIVGIILVLAAVVLLIWFLLKGQTTVEGGFPDPEKTTSISCKASSSFLYPFFKYDNSNGKSTEINATFENDELRKIALIVMMNYGSVEEIEQSEANNHAAMNFSFADAGLGPDAFSSNYARLSSGLKYSISTGADDLYKGGTKYFLLEELNTSPFKMEDVMSALKKKGFTCEQNS
;
A
#
# COMPACT_ATOMS: atom_id res chain seq x y z
N MET A 1 -34.77 13.62 87.73
CA MET A 1 -33.98 14.62 86.99
C MET A 1 -33.01 13.84 86.11
N GLU A 2 -33.44 13.43 84.92
CA GLU A 2 -32.58 12.89 83.90
C GLU A 2 -33.42 12.72 82.63
N GLU A 3 -33.50 13.76 81.80
CA GLU A 3 -34.02 13.66 80.44
C GLU A 3 -33.65 14.93 79.65
N GLN A 4 -32.42 15.07 79.21
CA GLN A 4 -32.07 16.07 78.22
C GLN A 4 -30.67 15.83 77.57
N SER A 5 -30.30 14.59 77.27
CA SER A 5 -29.01 14.35 76.60
C SER A 5 -29.08 13.66 75.29
N GLY A 6 -30.27 13.20 74.82
CA GLY A 6 -30.40 12.38 73.65
C GLY A 6 -30.62 13.13 72.31
N ALA A 7 -31.14 14.34 72.32
CA ALA A 7 -31.61 15.02 71.09
C ALA A 7 -30.52 15.78 70.33
N LYS A 8 -29.38 16.10 70.94
CA LYS A 8 -28.33 16.89 70.29
C LYS A 8 -27.35 16.05 69.39
N LYS A 9 -27.25 14.75 69.70
CA LYS A 9 -26.31 13.87 68.94
C LYS A 9 -26.87 13.39 67.63
N ARG A 10 -28.20 13.26 67.46
CA ARG A 10 -28.83 12.85 66.23
C ARG A 10 -28.73 13.88 65.09
N LYS A 11 -28.90 15.19 65.42
CA LYS A 11 -28.82 16.26 64.40
C LYS A 11 -27.44 16.46 63.81
N SER A 12 -26.36 16.09 64.49
CA SER A 12 -25.00 16.21 64.00
C SER A 12 -24.68 15.12 62.93
N ASN A 13 -25.15 13.89 63.14
CA ASN A 13 -24.88 12.80 62.20
C ASN A 13 -25.62 12.96 60.84
N ASP A 14 -26.84 13.53 60.91
CA ASP A 14 -27.60 13.80 59.67
C ASP A 14 -26.93 14.92 58.83
N LEU A 15 -26.33 15.91 59.47
CA LEU A 15 -25.64 16.99 58.81
C LEU A 15 -24.37 16.50 58.07
N TYR A 16 -23.58 15.63 58.70
CA TYR A 16 -22.41 15.01 58.07
C TYR A 16 -22.78 14.08 56.90
N SER A 17 -23.90 13.37 57.00
CA SER A 17 -24.43 12.54 55.95
C SER A 17 -24.83 13.36 54.71
N ILE A 18 -25.52 14.49 54.94
CA ILE A 18 -25.96 15.40 53.86
C ILE A 18 -24.73 16.04 53.15
N VAL A 19 -23.76 16.52 53.95
CA VAL A 19 -22.53 17.10 53.40
C VAL A 19 -21.74 16.07 52.59
N GLY A 20 -21.67 14.82 53.05
CA GLY A 20 -21.02 13.72 52.32
C GLY A 20 -21.68 13.44 50.97
N ILE A 21 -23.01 13.40 50.90
CA ILE A 21 -23.77 13.21 49.67
C ILE A 21 -23.53 14.35 48.68
N ILE A 22 -23.50 15.61 49.15
CA ILE A 22 -23.25 16.78 48.30
C ILE A 22 -21.84 16.73 47.71
N LEU A 23 -20.82 16.34 48.49
CA LEU A 23 -19.44 16.21 48.01
C LEU A 23 -19.30 15.12 46.97
N VAL A 24 -19.97 13.96 47.13
CA VAL A 24 -19.97 12.89 46.16
C VAL A 24 -20.63 13.34 44.84
N LEU A 25 -21.79 14.00 44.94
CA LEU A 25 -22.47 14.53 43.75
C LEU A 25 -21.62 15.58 43.03
N ALA A 26 -20.96 16.48 43.74
CA ALA A 26 -20.06 17.46 43.15
C ALA A 26 -18.87 16.80 42.45
N ALA A 27 -18.29 15.74 43.02
CA ALA A 27 -17.21 14.97 42.42
C ALA A 27 -17.67 14.26 41.14
N VAL A 28 -18.87 13.67 41.12
CA VAL A 28 -19.45 13.04 39.95
C VAL A 28 -19.71 14.07 38.85
N VAL A 29 -20.25 15.23 39.16
CA VAL A 29 -20.47 16.30 38.18
C VAL A 29 -19.15 16.80 37.59
N LEU A 30 -18.11 16.96 38.39
CA LEU A 30 -16.78 17.34 37.95
C LEU A 30 -16.16 16.28 37.07
N LEU A 31 -16.34 15.00 37.38
CA LEU A 31 -15.86 13.87 36.55
C LEU A 31 -16.56 13.85 35.20
N ILE A 32 -17.89 14.02 35.20
CA ILE A 32 -18.67 14.09 33.92
C ILE A 32 -18.23 15.31 33.12
N TRP A 33 -18.03 16.45 33.76
CA TRP A 33 -17.57 17.68 33.11
C TRP A 33 -16.15 17.53 32.54
N PHE A 34 -15.26 16.82 33.25
CA PHE A 34 -13.90 16.53 32.79
C PHE A 34 -13.92 15.54 31.62
N LEU A 35 -14.79 14.52 31.66
CA LEU A 35 -15.00 13.58 30.57
C LEU A 35 -15.60 14.25 29.32
N LEU A 36 -16.55 15.17 29.53
CA LEU A 36 -17.14 15.96 28.45
C LEU A 36 -16.18 17.03 27.89
N LYS A 37 -15.32 17.62 28.70
CA LYS A 37 -14.27 18.54 28.26
C LYS A 37 -13.06 17.82 27.65
N GLY A 38 -12.80 16.58 28.08
CA GLY A 38 -11.77 15.72 27.44
C GLY A 38 -12.17 15.26 26.04
N GLN A 39 -13.43 15.40 25.67
CA GLN A 39 -13.87 15.45 24.27
C GLN A 39 -13.75 16.89 23.76
N THR A 40 -12.56 17.52 23.88
CA THR A 40 -12.20 18.50 22.89
C THR A 40 -12.34 17.75 21.58
N THR A 41 -13.29 18.13 20.77
CA THR A 41 -13.24 17.93 19.33
C THR A 41 -11.82 18.26 18.91
N VAL A 42 -11.00 17.22 18.77
CA VAL A 42 -9.89 17.29 17.86
C VAL A 42 -10.59 17.58 16.54
N GLU A 43 -10.55 18.84 16.12
CA GLU A 43 -10.63 19.21 14.71
C GLU A 43 -9.35 18.68 14.03
N GLY A 44 -9.04 17.41 14.24
CA GLY A 44 -8.39 16.59 13.30
C GLY A 44 -9.55 16.10 12.45
N GLY A 45 -9.83 16.77 11.35
CA GLY A 45 -10.59 16.19 10.27
C GLY A 45 -10.04 14.79 10.13
N PHE A 46 -10.92 13.77 10.08
CA PHE A 46 -10.50 12.45 9.66
C PHE A 46 -9.63 12.69 8.44
N PRO A 47 -8.38 12.19 8.40
CA PRO A 47 -7.60 12.35 7.20
C PRO A 47 -8.54 11.95 6.07
N ASP A 48 -8.69 12.84 5.09
CA ASP A 48 -9.53 12.56 3.91
C ASP A 48 -9.20 11.15 3.49
N PRO A 49 -10.18 10.27 3.25
CA PRO A 49 -9.92 8.90 2.89
C PRO A 49 -8.88 8.92 1.78
N GLU A 50 -7.70 8.36 2.03
CA GLU A 50 -6.57 8.41 1.12
C GLU A 50 -7.07 8.03 -0.26
N LYS A 51 -7.01 8.99 -1.18
CA LYS A 51 -7.53 8.80 -2.51
C LYS A 51 -6.62 7.82 -3.25
N THR A 52 -6.99 6.56 -3.21
CA THR A 52 -6.30 5.51 -3.95
C THR A 52 -6.78 5.52 -5.40
N THR A 53 -5.85 5.61 -6.32
CA THR A 53 -6.10 5.54 -7.76
C THR A 53 -5.18 4.49 -8.35
N SER A 54 -5.63 3.77 -9.37
CA SER A 54 -4.79 2.82 -10.09
C SER A 54 -4.80 3.09 -11.58
N ILE A 55 -3.71 2.70 -12.25
CA ILE A 55 -3.63 2.70 -13.71
C ILE A 55 -3.31 1.30 -14.21
N SER A 56 -3.80 0.98 -15.40
CA SER A 56 -3.40 -0.20 -16.18
C SER A 56 -2.91 0.27 -17.55
N CYS A 57 -1.66 -0.04 -17.87
CA CYS A 57 -1.03 0.32 -19.13
C CYS A 57 -0.66 -0.94 -19.89
N LYS A 58 -1.13 -1.10 -21.13
CA LYS A 58 -0.96 -2.30 -21.97
C LYS A 58 -0.24 -1.97 -23.25
N ALA A 59 0.65 -2.88 -23.67
CA ALA A 59 1.31 -2.82 -24.96
C ALA A 59 1.46 -4.21 -25.57
N SER A 60 1.34 -4.27 -26.90
CA SER A 60 1.72 -5.44 -27.71
C SER A 60 3.04 -5.10 -28.40
N SER A 61 4.16 -5.38 -27.73
CA SER A 61 5.47 -5.02 -28.27
C SER A 61 6.57 -5.93 -27.72
N SER A 62 7.66 -6.01 -28.49
CA SER A 62 8.86 -6.75 -28.14
C SER A 62 9.82 -5.90 -27.30
N PHE A 63 9.40 -5.46 -26.11
CA PHE A 63 10.33 -4.81 -25.20
C PHE A 63 11.40 -5.77 -24.73
N LEU A 64 12.65 -5.35 -24.79
CA LEU A 64 13.78 -6.05 -24.19
C LEU A 64 13.78 -5.74 -22.68
N TYR A 65 13.37 -6.71 -21.91
CA TYR A 65 13.48 -6.62 -20.46
C TYR A 65 14.86 -7.12 -20.03
N PRO A 66 15.53 -6.43 -19.10
CA PRO A 66 16.89 -6.81 -18.69
C PRO A 66 16.96 -8.18 -18.00
N PHE A 67 15.82 -8.74 -17.60
CA PHE A 67 15.73 -10.04 -16.93
C PHE A 67 15.40 -11.22 -17.87
N PHE A 68 15.02 -10.98 -19.14
CA PHE A 68 14.83 -12.06 -20.10
C PHE A 68 16.09 -12.24 -20.95
N LYS A 69 16.82 -13.32 -20.72
CA LYS A 69 17.99 -13.70 -21.51
C LYS A 69 17.62 -14.50 -22.74
N TYR A 70 16.47 -15.13 -22.74
CA TYR A 70 15.99 -15.99 -23.80
C TYR A 70 14.57 -15.61 -24.21
N ASP A 71 14.40 -15.16 -25.42
CA ASP A 71 13.13 -14.71 -25.96
C ASP A 71 12.97 -15.22 -27.40
N ASN A 72 12.43 -16.41 -27.55
CA ASN A 72 12.00 -17.02 -28.81
C ASN A 72 10.47 -17.08 -28.95
N SER A 73 9.76 -16.20 -28.21
CA SER A 73 8.30 -16.15 -28.25
C SER A 73 7.77 -15.67 -29.59
N ASN A 74 6.66 -16.28 -30.06
CA ASN A 74 5.95 -15.90 -31.27
C ASN A 74 5.11 -14.62 -31.08
N GLY A 75 4.89 -14.22 -29.87
CA GLY A 75 4.15 -13.02 -29.53
C GLY A 75 4.32 -12.68 -28.04
N LYS A 76 4.33 -11.38 -27.77
CA LYS A 76 4.49 -10.86 -26.43
C LYS A 76 3.47 -9.76 -26.16
N SER A 77 2.90 -9.75 -24.97
CA SER A 77 2.13 -8.64 -24.46
C SER A 77 2.62 -8.24 -23.07
N THR A 78 2.57 -6.96 -22.80
CA THR A 78 3.02 -6.38 -21.53
C THR A 78 1.90 -5.57 -20.93
N GLU A 79 1.73 -5.72 -19.63
CA GLU A 79 0.82 -4.92 -18.83
C GLU A 79 1.58 -4.37 -17.60
N ILE A 80 1.47 -3.08 -17.36
CA ILE A 80 2.00 -2.42 -16.16
C ILE A 80 0.82 -1.87 -15.38
N ASN A 81 0.69 -2.33 -14.13
CA ASN A 81 -0.32 -1.87 -13.20
C ASN A 81 0.36 -1.09 -12.07
N ALA A 82 -0.11 0.12 -11.79
CA ALA A 82 0.43 0.93 -10.72
C ALA A 82 -0.68 1.50 -9.83
N THR A 83 -0.40 1.58 -8.53
CA THR A 83 -1.31 2.13 -7.53
C THR A 83 -0.70 3.38 -6.92
N PHE A 84 -1.52 4.41 -6.78
CA PHE A 84 -1.14 5.73 -6.25
C PHE A 84 -2.03 6.06 -5.05
N GLU A 85 -1.44 6.69 -4.05
CA GLU A 85 -2.12 7.29 -2.91
C GLU A 85 -1.77 8.78 -2.91
N ASN A 86 -2.79 9.63 -2.91
CA ASN A 86 -2.60 11.08 -3.00
C ASN A 86 -1.72 11.50 -4.20
N ASP A 87 -1.92 10.85 -5.34
CA ASP A 87 -1.15 11.03 -6.58
C ASP A 87 0.32 10.57 -6.53
N GLU A 88 0.76 9.93 -5.46
CA GLU A 88 2.11 9.39 -5.33
C GLU A 88 2.13 7.87 -5.54
N LEU A 89 3.08 7.39 -6.32
CA LEU A 89 3.24 5.95 -6.57
C LEU A 89 3.53 5.21 -5.26
N ARG A 90 2.77 4.14 -5.02
CA ARG A 90 2.96 3.22 -3.88
C ARG A 90 3.42 1.84 -4.29
N LYS A 91 2.84 1.33 -5.36
CA LYS A 91 3.15 -0.01 -5.86
C LYS A 91 3.09 -0.04 -7.37
N ILE A 92 3.95 -0.84 -7.96
CA ILE A 92 3.94 -1.11 -9.40
C ILE A 92 4.10 -2.60 -9.65
N ALA A 93 3.43 -3.11 -10.68
CA ALA A 93 3.55 -4.48 -11.14
C ALA A 93 3.70 -4.50 -12.66
N LEU A 94 4.62 -5.33 -13.14
CA LEU A 94 4.82 -5.65 -14.54
C LEU A 94 4.34 -7.08 -14.77
N ILE A 95 3.53 -7.27 -15.78
CA ILE A 95 3.07 -8.58 -16.24
C ILE A 95 3.48 -8.73 -17.70
N VAL A 96 4.21 -9.80 -18.01
CA VAL A 96 4.63 -10.15 -19.37
C VAL A 96 4.04 -11.50 -19.72
N MET A 97 3.30 -11.56 -20.82
CA MET A 97 2.80 -12.81 -21.39
C MET A 97 3.56 -13.09 -22.68
N MET A 98 4.12 -14.28 -22.78
CA MET A 98 4.89 -14.75 -23.92
C MET A 98 4.25 -16.00 -24.49
N ASN A 99 3.93 -16.00 -25.77
CA ASN A 99 3.36 -17.14 -26.47
C ASN A 99 4.44 -17.87 -27.27
N TYR A 100 4.35 -19.19 -27.36
CA TYR A 100 5.31 -20.05 -28.04
C TYR A 100 4.63 -20.99 -29.03
N GLY A 101 5.40 -21.51 -29.99
CA GLY A 101 4.91 -22.42 -31.02
C GLY A 101 4.85 -23.88 -30.57
N SER A 102 5.64 -24.24 -29.54
CA SER A 102 5.71 -25.63 -29.07
C SER A 102 5.89 -25.72 -27.55
N VAL A 103 5.64 -26.89 -26.99
CA VAL A 103 5.84 -27.21 -25.60
C VAL A 103 7.32 -27.19 -25.23
N GLU A 104 8.18 -27.66 -26.13
CA GLU A 104 9.64 -27.67 -25.93
C GLU A 104 10.19 -26.24 -25.79
N GLU A 105 9.69 -25.31 -26.61
CA GLU A 105 10.05 -23.88 -26.49
C GLU A 105 9.62 -23.27 -25.17
N ILE A 106 8.44 -23.64 -24.65
CA ILE A 106 7.96 -23.21 -23.35
C ILE A 106 8.92 -23.71 -22.26
N GLU A 107 9.26 -24.99 -22.25
CA GLU A 107 10.14 -25.62 -21.26
C GLU A 107 11.54 -25.01 -21.28
N GLN A 108 12.10 -24.77 -22.45
CA GLN A 108 13.39 -24.12 -22.58
C GLN A 108 13.39 -22.68 -22.11
N SER A 109 12.34 -21.93 -22.44
CA SER A 109 12.19 -20.54 -22.00
C SER A 109 11.98 -20.45 -20.49
N GLU A 110 11.15 -21.34 -19.91
CA GLU A 110 10.92 -21.42 -18.48
C GLU A 110 12.23 -21.63 -17.70
N ALA A 111 13.02 -22.62 -18.10
CA ALA A 111 14.28 -22.94 -17.45
C ALA A 111 15.30 -21.77 -17.52
N ASN A 112 15.41 -21.13 -18.67
CA ASN A 112 16.39 -20.06 -18.88
C ASN A 112 15.99 -18.73 -18.24
N ASN A 113 14.72 -18.34 -18.34
CA ASN A 113 14.26 -17.04 -17.88
C ASN A 113 14.01 -17.00 -16.37
N HIS A 114 13.55 -18.08 -15.77
CA HIS A 114 13.35 -18.13 -14.33
C HIS A 114 14.66 -17.93 -13.55
N ALA A 115 15.72 -18.62 -13.96
CA ALA A 115 17.05 -18.44 -13.37
C ALA A 115 17.61 -17.03 -13.63
N ALA A 116 17.35 -16.45 -14.83
CA ALA A 116 17.83 -15.14 -15.20
C ALA A 116 17.15 -14.00 -14.40
N MET A 117 15.88 -14.13 -14.06
CA MET A 117 15.19 -13.14 -13.24
C MET A 117 15.82 -12.99 -11.85
N ASN A 118 16.03 -14.10 -11.16
CA ASN A 118 16.64 -14.07 -9.83
C ASN A 118 18.05 -13.46 -9.86
N PHE A 119 18.80 -13.73 -10.92
CA PHE A 119 20.17 -13.21 -11.08
C PHE A 119 20.19 -11.69 -11.36
N SER A 120 19.28 -11.19 -12.18
CA SER A 120 19.22 -9.77 -12.55
C SER A 120 18.89 -8.86 -11.38
N PHE A 121 18.07 -9.30 -10.43
CA PHE A 121 17.77 -8.50 -9.24
C PHE A 121 18.96 -8.41 -8.29
N ALA A 122 19.71 -9.48 -8.11
CA ALA A 122 20.95 -9.48 -7.34
C ALA A 122 22.02 -8.55 -7.97
N ASP A 123 22.17 -8.58 -9.30
CA ASP A 123 23.10 -7.72 -10.03
C ASP A 123 22.75 -6.24 -9.94
N ALA A 124 21.51 -5.90 -9.69
CA ALA A 124 21.05 -4.51 -9.51
C ALA A 124 21.39 -3.95 -8.11
N GLY A 125 21.98 -4.75 -7.23
CA GLY A 125 22.25 -4.35 -5.85
C GLY A 125 20.99 -4.25 -4.98
N LEU A 126 19.87 -4.81 -5.47
CA LEU A 126 18.59 -4.87 -4.76
C LEU A 126 18.52 -6.15 -3.95
N GLY A 127 18.03 -6.05 -2.72
CA GLY A 127 17.86 -7.22 -1.86
C GLY A 127 16.86 -8.24 -2.46
N PRO A 128 16.89 -9.50 -1.99
CA PRO A 128 16.01 -10.54 -2.49
C PRO A 128 14.52 -10.24 -2.28
N ASP A 129 14.20 -9.40 -1.30
CA ASP A 129 12.83 -9.02 -0.96
C ASP A 129 12.35 -7.75 -1.67
N ALA A 130 13.22 -7.07 -2.44
CA ALA A 130 12.87 -5.84 -3.15
C ALA A 130 11.79 -6.04 -4.21
N PHE A 131 11.72 -7.25 -4.79
CA PHE A 131 10.73 -7.62 -5.79
C PHE A 131 10.01 -8.90 -5.40
N SER A 132 8.69 -8.89 -5.57
CA SER A 132 7.91 -10.11 -5.61
C SER A 132 7.80 -10.57 -7.06
N SER A 133 8.30 -11.76 -7.37
CA SER A 133 8.21 -12.34 -8.71
C SER A 133 7.40 -13.63 -8.68
N ASN A 134 6.62 -13.86 -9.73
CA ASN A 134 5.87 -15.09 -9.93
C ASN A 134 5.81 -15.42 -11.42
N TYR A 135 5.69 -16.70 -11.76
CA TYR A 135 5.41 -17.13 -13.11
C TYR A 135 4.32 -18.20 -13.13
N ALA A 136 3.61 -18.27 -14.23
CA ALA A 136 2.61 -19.29 -14.48
C ALA A 136 2.73 -19.84 -15.90
N ARG A 137 2.72 -21.16 -16.04
CA ARG A 137 2.63 -21.84 -17.33
C ARG A 137 1.18 -21.79 -17.82
N LEU A 138 1.00 -21.35 -19.04
CA LEU A 138 -0.26 -21.32 -19.75
C LEU A 138 -0.28 -22.44 -20.81
N SER A 139 -1.43 -22.69 -21.43
CA SER A 139 -1.56 -23.72 -22.47
C SER A 139 -0.65 -23.50 -23.68
N SER A 140 -0.37 -22.23 -24.01
CA SER A 140 0.44 -21.83 -25.17
C SER A 140 1.56 -20.86 -24.81
N GLY A 141 1.94 -20.73 -23.53
CA GLY A 141 2.94 -19.74 -23.18
C GLY A 141 3.27 -19.67 -21.70
N LEU A 142 3.94 -18.58 -21.35
CA LEU A 142 4.35 -18.26 -20.00
C LEU A 142 3.85 -16.86 -19.61
N LYS A 143 3.42 -16.72 -18.38
CA LYS A 143 3.10 -15.44 -17.77
C LYS A 143 4.09 -15.18 -16.65
N TYR A 144 4.82 -14.08 -16.75
CA TYR A 144 5.70 -13.57 -15.71
C TYR A 144 5.05 -12.36 -15.05
N SER A 145 5.14 -12.25 -13.74
CA SER A 145 4.72 -11.06 -13.01
C SER A 145 5.79 -10.66 -12.00
N ILE A 146 6.07 -9.38 -11.95
CA ILE A 146 7.04 -8.77 -11.04
C ILE A 146 6.37 -7.57 -10.41
N SER A 147 6.50 -7.41 -9.11
CA SER A 147 5.97 -6.23 -8.43
C SER A 147 6.93 -5.74 -7.35
N THR A 148 6.88 -4.42 -7.10
CA THR A 148 7.68 -3.76 -6.06
C THR A 148 6.91 -2.60 -5.45
N GLY A 149 7.32 -2.20 -4.24
CA GLY A 149 6.93 -0.93 -3.64
C GLY A 149 7.71 0.24 -4.23
N ALA A 150 7.24 1.46 -3.99
CA ALA A 150 7.87 2.68 -4.50
C ALA A 150 9.31 2.85 -3.99
N ASP A 151 9.57 2.54 -2.72
CA ASP A 151 10.89 2.72 -2.10
C ASP A 151 11.99 1.92 -2.80
N ASP A 152 11.72 0.67 -3.16
CA ASP A 152 12.68 -0.18 -3.85
C ASP A 152 12.77 0.16 -5.34
N LEU A 153 11.65 0.63 -5.93
CA LEU A 153 11.67 1.18 -7.27
C LEU A 153 12.66 2.35 -7.38
N TYR A 154 12.62 3.28 -6.44
CA TYR A 154 13.49 4.46 -6.43
C TYR A 154 14.97 4.12 -6.19
N LYS A 155 15.27 3.02 -5.51
CA LYS A 155 16.66 2.55 -5.26
C LYS A 155 17.35 1.91 -6.48
N GLY A 156 16.68 1.81 -7.61
CA GLY A 156 17.27 1.26 -8.84
C GLY A 156 16.36 0.33 -9.62
N GLY A 157 15.08 0.20 -9.19
CA GLY A 157 14.09 -0.66 -9.83
C GLY A 157 13.48 -0.10 -11.12
N THR A 158 13.65 1.19 -11.40
CA THR A 158 12.96 1.90 -12.50
C THR A 158 13.13 1.25 -13.87
N LYS A 159 14.33 0.74 -14.18
CA LYS A 159 14.63 0.06 -15.45
C LYS A 159 13.82 -1.20 -15.70
N TYR A 160 13.40 -1.89 -14.61
CA TYR A 160 12.58 -3.11 -14.71
C TYR A 160 11.12 -2.83 -15.04
N PHE A 161 10.69 -1.57 -14.87
CA PHE A 161 9.33 -1.13 -15.15
C PHE A 161 9.27 -0.10 -16.28
N LEU A 162 10.36 0.04 -17.05
CA LEU A 162 10.47 0.97 -18.19
C LEU A 162 10.29 2.45 -17.78
N LEU A 163 10.68 2.80 -16.56
CA LEU A 163 10.55 4.13 -15.97
C LEU A 163 11.91 4.81 -15.74
N GLU A 164 12.96 4.40 -16.42
CA GLU A 164 14.32 4.93 -16.29
C GLU A 164 14.46 6.42 -16.64
N GLU A 165 13.47 6.97 -17.37
CA GLU A 165 13.43 8.41 -17.69
C GLU A 165 12.99 9.28 -16.51
N LEU A 166 12.34 8.69 -15.52
CA LEU A 166 11.83 9.42 -14.36
C LEU A 166 12.94 9.58 -13.31
N ASN A 167 13.37 10.81 -13.10
CA ASN A 167 14.51 11.14 -12.24
C ASN A 167 14.11 11.78 -10.90
N THR A 168 12.84 12.10 -10.69
CA THR A 168 12.35 12.82 -9.51
C THR A 168 11.34 11.97 -8.76
N SER A 169 11.69 11.54 -7.54
CA SER A 169 10.73 10.90 -6.63
C SER A 169 10.06 11.94 -5.72
N PRO A 170 8.82 11.73 -5.27
CA PRO A 170 7.95 10.60 -5.62
C PRO A 170 7.38 10.72 -7.06
N PHE A 171 7.19 9.57 -7.73
CA PHE A 171 6.61 9.55 -9.07
C PHE A 171 5.12 9.85 -9.00
N LYS A 172 4.67 10.80 -9.80
CA LYS A 172 3.27 11.17 -9.95
C LYS A 172 2.59 10.27 -11.01
N MET A 173 1.29 10.09 -10.88
CA MET A 173 0.52 9.25 -11.80
C MET A 173 0.65 9.72 -13.25
N GLU A 174 0.57 11.04 -13.47
CA GLU A 174 0.67 11.62 -14.81
C GLU A 174 2.05 11.39 -15.44
N ASP A 175 3.13 11.49 -14.65
CA ASP A 175 4.49 11.26 -15.12
C ASP A 175 4.69 9.79 -15.53
N VAL A 176 4.21 8.84 -14.71
CA VAL A 176 4.26 7.41 -15.02
C VAL A 176 3.48 7.09 -16.30
N MET A 177 2.24 7.60 -16.40
CA MET A 177 1.43 7.40 -17.61
C MET A 177 2.09 8.00 -18.84
N SER A 178 2.67 9.20 -18.72
CA SER A 178 3.36 9.88 -19.81
C SER A 178 4.60 9.10 -20.28
N ALA A 179 5.42 8.62 -19.36
CA ALA A 179 6.60 7.81 -19.66
C ALA A 179 6.22 6.52 -20.39
N LEU A 180 5.19 5.81 -19.92
CA LEU A 180 4.73 4.57 -20.54
C LEU A 180 4.08 4.82 -21.90
N LYS A 181 3.29 5.88 -22.07
CA LYS A 181 2.70 6.25 -23.37
C LYS A 181 3.76 6.57 -24.42
N LYS A 182 4.86 7.24 -24.07
CA LYS A 182 6.00 7.48 -24.96
C LYS A 182 6.63 6.19 -25.45
N LYS A 183 6.55 5.11 -24.67
CA LYS A 183 7.04 3.78 -25.02
C LYS A 183 5.98 2.93 -25.76
N GLY A 184 4.83 3.49 -26.12
CA GLY A 184 3.80 2.84 -26.90
C GLY A 184 2.75 2.08 -26.09
N PHE A 185 2.64 2.33 -24.77
CA PHE A 185 1.57 1.79 -23.97
C PHE A 185 0.27 2.59 -24.13
N THR A 186 -0.84 1.88 -24.11
CA THR A 186 -2.16 2.46 -23.90
C THR A 186 -2.52 2.35 -22.42
N CYS A 187 -2.76 3.48 -21.75
CA CYS A 187 -3.02 3.53 -20.32
C CYS A 187 -4.45 3.94 -20.02
N GLU A 188 -5.08 3.25 -19.09
CA GLU A 188 -6.41 3.52 -18.53
C GLU A 188 -6.27 3.77 -17.03
N GLN A 189 -7.06 4.71 -16.53
CA GLN A 189 -7.14 5.00 -15.09
C GLN A 189 -8.38 4.32 -14.53
N ASN A 190 -8.21 3.62 -13.42
CA ASN A 190 -9.27 2.98 -12.65
C ASN A 190 -9.41 3.73 -11.31
N SER A 191 -10.57 4.21 -11.03
CA SER A 191 -10.95 4.90 -9.79
C SER A 191 -11.68 3.95 -8.84
#